data_2004f67b1b88cb3287ffccbb40f35534
#
_entry.id   2004f67b1b88cb3287ffccbb40f35534
#
_cell.length_a   1.000
_cell.length_b   1.000
_cell.length_c   1.000
_cell.angle_alpha   90.00
_cell.angle_beta   90.00
_cell.angle_gamma   90.00
#
_symmetry.space_group_name_H-M   'P 1'
#
loop_
_entity.id
_entity.type
_entity.pdbx_description
1 polymer ?
#
loop_
_entity_poly.entity_id
_entity_poly.type
_entity_poly.pdbx_seq_one_letter_code
_entity_poly.pdbx_strand_id
1 'polypeptide(L)'
;AFTILTFFVVVGMAAVKINQKERNLKVLPKDISDAKLDSIMQTYNIALGVKCNFCHVPMKNIPDSLDYYSDADPMKENARKMMVMVIDINKKNFNFYPEIRPEYLNTVTCKTCHRGEAFPPED
;
A
#
# COMPACT_ATOMS: atom_id res chain seq x y z
N ALA A 1 29.55 -54.68 -26.87
CA ALA A 1 28.84 -53.40 -26.96
C ALA A 1 28.01 -53.20 -25.69
N PHE A 2 28.43 -52.26 -24.80
CA PHE A 2 27.69 -51.89 -23.59
C PHE A 2 26.95 -50.59 -23.91
N THR A 3 25.64 -50.67 -23.99
CA THR A 3 24.77 -49.50 -24.10
C THR A 3 24.41 -49.01 -22.68
N ILE A 4 24.98 -47.86 -22.30
CA ILE A 4 24.64 -47.17 -21.06
C ILE A 4 23.35 -46.38 -21.32
N LEU A 5 22.25 -46.79 -20.69
CA LEU A 5 20.95 -46.11 -20.72
C LEU A 5 20.96 -45.05 -19.61
N THR A 6 21.22 -43.81 -19.95
CA THR A 6 21.14 -42.67 -19.03
C THR A 6 19.68 -42.29 -18.79
N PHE A 7 19.17 -42.56 -17.58
CA PHE A 7 17.86 -42.16 -17.11
C PHE A 7 17.93 -40.68 -16.69
N PHE A 8 17.36 -39.77 -17.47
CA PHE A 8 17.16 -38.40 -17.05
C PHE A 8 15.93 -38.32 -16.11
N VAL A 9 16.16 -38.16 -14.82
CA VAL A 9 15.11 -37.83 -13.86
C VAL A 9 14.84 -36.36 -13.98
N VAL A 10 13.74 -36.00 -14.63
CA VAL A 10 13.20 -34.63 -14.63
C VAL A 10 12.47 -34.42 -13.29
N VAL A 11 13.15 -33.80 -12.33
CA VAL A 11 12.53 -33.35 -11.09
C VAL A 11 11.70 -32.10 -11.44
N GLY A 12 10.38 -32.28 -11.64
CA GLY A 12 9.45 -31.19 -11.77
C GLY A 12 9.34 -30.44 -10.45
N MET A 13 9.95 -29.26 -10.37
CA MET A 13 9.69 -28.32 -9.27
C MET A 13 8.26 -27.78 -9.42
N ALA A 14 7.30 -28.41 -8.74
CA ALA A 14 5.98 -27.83 -8.56
C ALA A 14 6.14 -26.54 -7.73
N ALA A 15 5.99 -25.38 -8.38
CA ALA A 15 5.94 -24.11 -7.68
C ALA A 15 4.67 -24.11 -6.80
N VAL A 16 4.87 -24.26 -5.50
CA VAL A 16 3.81 -24.07 -4.51
C VAL A 16 3.39 -22.60 -4.60
N LYS A 17 2.24 -22.33 -5.24
CA LYS A 17 1.59 -21.02 -5.16
C LYS A 17 1.18 -20.84 -3.71
N ILE A 18 2.00 -20.14 -2.93
CA ILE A 18 1.58 -19.61 -1.63
C ILE A 18 0.44 -18.66 -1.93
N ASN A 19 -0.76 -19.01 -1.48
CA ASN A 19 -1.97 -18.19 -1.64
C ASN A 19 -1.82 -16.97 -0.71
N GLN A 20 -1.06 -15.96 -1.17
CA GLN A 20 -0.97 -14.70 -0.43
C GLN A 20 -2.36 -14.06 -0.42
N LYS A 21 -2.89 -13.86 0.78
CA LYS A 21 -4.15 -13.12 0.96
C LYS A 21 -4.04 -11.81 0.19
N GLU A 22 -4.94 -11.57 -0.76
CA GLU A 22 -4.91 -10.37 -1.60
C GLU A 22 -5.00 -9.13 -0.72
N ARG A 23 -4.05 -8.20 -0.87
CA ARG A 23 -4.02 -6.94 -0.11
C ARG A 23 -5.27 -6.11 -0.43
N ASN A 24 -5.93 -5.55 0.59
CA ASN A 24 -7.13 -4.72 0.46
C ASN A 24 -6.80 -3.31 -0.05
N LEU A 25 -6.15 -3.22 -1.22
CA LEU A 25 -5.80 -1.96 -1.87
C LEU A 25 -6.93 -1.54 -2.81
N LYS A 26 -7.57 -0.40 -2.51
CA LYS A 26 -8.68 0.16 -3.31
C LYS A 26 -8.27 1.41 -4.09
N VAL A 27 -7.20 2.09 -3.69
CA VAL A 27 -6.72 3.34 -4.32
C VAL A 27 -5.32 3.18 -4.88
N LEU A 28 -4.40 2.64 -4.09
CA LEU A 28 -3.03 2.37 -4.56
C LEU A 28 -3.00 1.18 -5.51
N PRO A 29 -2.03 1.15 -6.45
CA PRO A 29 -1.86 0.05 -7.39
C PRO A 29 -1.69 -1.29 -6.69
N LYS A 30 -2.36 -2.35 -7.20
CA LYS A 30 -2.27 -3.70 -6.63
C LYS A 30 -0.89 -4.33 -6.78
N ASP A 31 -0.13 -3.90 -7.77
CA ASP A 31 1.23 -4.35 -8.09
C ASP A 31 2.33 -3.61 -7.32
N ILE A 32 1.97 -2.70 -6.40
CA ILE A 32 2.93 -1.99 -5.56
C ILE A 32 3.74 -2.97 -4.69
N SER A 33 5.06 -2.77 -4.60
CA SER A 33 5.90 -3.57 -3.71
C SER A 33 5.60 -3.28 -2.23
N ASP A 34 5.86 -4.26 -1.34
CA ASP A 34 5.64 -4.09 0.09
C ASP A 34 6.48 -2.94 0.67
N ALA A 35 7.74 -2.83 0.25
CA ALA A 35 8.62 -1.74 0.67
C ALA A 35 8.09 -0.36 0.25
N LYS A 36 7.54 -0.23 -0.97
CA LYS A 36 6.96 1.02 -1.43
C LYS A 36 5.66 1.35 -0.70
N LEU A 37 4.82 0.34 -0.45
CA LEU A 37 3.59 0.50 0.32
C LEU A 37 3.89 0.96 1.75
N ASP A 38 4.84 0.31 2.42
CA ASP A 38 5.26 0.70 3.77
C ASP A 38 5.79 2.14 3.80
N SER A 39 6.64 2.50 2.85
CA SER A 39 7.15 3.88 2.71
C SER A 39 6.01 4.90 2.58
N ILE A 40 4.97 4.60 1.77
CA ILE A 40 3.81 5.48 1.62
C ILE A 40 3.03 5.60 2.93
N MET A 41 2.79 4.50 3.64
CA MET A 41 2.09 4.53 4.94
C MET A 41 2.87 5.34 5.98
N GLN A 42 4.21 5.25 6.00
CA GLN A 42 5.03 6.08 6.87
C GLN A 42 4.91 7.58 6.53
N THR A 43 4.85 7.95 5.24
CA THR A 43 4.63 9.36 4.87
C THR A 43 3.27 9.87 5.35
N TYR A 44 2.23 9.02 5.37
CA TYR A 44 0.91 9.38 5.89
C TYR A 44 0.95 9.58 7.42
N ASN A 45 1.60 8.67 8.15
CA ASN A 45 1.79 8.81 9.60
C ASN A 45 2.44 10.15 9.95
N ILE A 46 3.52 10.52 9.23
CA ILE A 46 4.23 11.78 9.43
C ILE A 46 3.34 12.99 9.07
N ALA A 47 2.64 12.90 7.94
CA ALA A 47 1.82 14.00 7.44
C ALA A 47 0.62 14.32 8.35
N LEU A 48 0.08 13.30 9.01
CA LEU A 48 -1.07 13.39 9.91
C LEU A 48 -0.70 13.43 11.40
N GLY A 49 0.58 13.21 11.76
CA GLY A 49 1.01 13.14 13.16
C GLY A 49 0.41 11.96 13.93
N VAL A 50 0.11 10.85 13.24
CA VAL A 50 -0.55 9.68 13.84
C VAL A 50 0.30 8.41 13.72
N LYS A 51 -0.18 7.32 14.33
CA LYS A 51 0.38 5.97 14.20
C LYS A 51 -0.52 5.07 13.39
N CYS A 52 -0.01 3.89 13.00
CA CYS A 52 -0.74 2.92 12.17
C CYS A 52 -2.13 2.54 12.71
N ASN A 53 -2.28 2.49 14.03
CA ASN A 53 -3.54 2.14 14.71
C ASN A 53 -4.61 3.25 14.64
N PHE A 54 -4.30 4.39 14.05
CA PHE A 54 -5.31 5.43 13.79
C PHE A 54 -6.28 5.02 12.65
N CYS A 55 -5.80 4.17 11.73
CA CYS A 55 -6.58 3.70 10.57
C CYS A 55 -6.72 2.18 10.52
N HIS A 56 -5.91 1.43 11.27
CA HIS A 56 -5.87 -0.02 11.24
C HIS A 56 -6.22 -0.60 12.62
N VAL A 57 -7.20 -1.51 12.64
CA VAL A 57 -7.66 -2.14 13.89
C VAL A 57 -6.69 -3.22 14.39
N PRO A 58 -6.64 -3.46 15.71
CA PRO A 58 -5.87 -4.57 16.25
C PRO A 58 -6.36 -5.94 15.75
N MET A 59 -5.44 -6.88 15.57
CA MET A 59 -5.78 -8.28 15.34
C MET A 59 -6.35 -8.91 16.62
N LYS A 60 -7.46 -9.65 16.51
CA LYS A 60 -8.14 -10.25 17.67
C LYS A 60 -7.30 -11.28 18.42
N ASN A 61 -6.44 -12.02 17.73
CA ASN A 61 -5.76 -13.20 18.27
C ASN A 61 -4.23 -13.07 18.31
N ILE A 62 -3.67 -11.92 17.92
CA ILE A 62 -2.22 -11.70 17.87
C ILE A 62 -1.94 -10.38 18.60
N PRO A 63 -1.36 -10.42 19.81
CA PRO A 63 -1.00 -9.23 20.55
C PRO A 63 -0.09 -8.31 19.72
N ASP A 64 -0.23 -7.01 19.88
CA ASP A 64 0.58 -5.96 19.26
C ASP A 64 0.60 -5.96 17.72
N SER A 65 -0.31 -6.71 17.08
CA SER A 65 -0.44 -6.77 15.62
C SER A 65 -1.69 -6.07 15.13
N LEU A 66 -1.60 -5.45 13.93
CA LEU A 66 -2.72 -4.76 13.29
C LEU A 66 -3.27 -5.55 12.10
N ASP A 67 -4.58 -5.51 11.92
CA ASP A 67 -5.24 -6.05 10.73
C ASP A 67 -5.29 -5.00 9.61
N TYR A 68 -4.27 -5.03 8.75
CA TYR A 68 -4.18 -4.14 7.60
C TYR A 68 -5.21 -4.45 6.50
N TYR A 69 -5.89 -5.60 6.55
CA TYR A 69 -6.93 -5.99 5.57
C TYR A 69 -8.31 -5.49 5.97
N SER A 70 -8.58 -5.34 7.27
CA SER A 70 -9.87 -4.92 7.79
C SER A 70 -10.21 -3.48 7.38
N ASP A 71 -11.47 -3.23 7.04
CA ASP A 71 -12.07 -1.92 6.86
C ASP A 71 -12.97 -1.50 8.03
N ALA A 72 -12.77 -2.11 9.21
CA ALA A 72 -13.59 -1.84 10.37
C ALA A 72 -13.39 -0.44 10.96
N ASP A 73 -12.22 0.17 10.74
CA ASP A 73 -11.96 1.53 11.19
C ASP A 73 -12.43 2.54 10.11
N PRO A 74 -13.34 3.48 10.43
CA PRO A 74 -13.84 4.46 9.48
C PRO A 74 -12.77 5.44 8.99
N MET A 75 -11.69 5.66 9.77
CA MET A 75 -10.59 6.54 9.37
C MET A 75 -9.84 6.00 8.16
N LYS A 76 -9.79 4.67 7.97
CA LYS A 76 -9.21 4.04 6.79
C LYS A 76 -9.96 4.43 5.50
N GLU A 77 -11.28 4.46 5.54
CA GLU A 77 -12.07 4.88 4.39
C GLU A 77 -12.00 6.40 4.16
N ASN A 78 -11.96 7.19 5.23
CA ASN A 78 -11.73 8.63 5.12
C ASN A 78 -10.36 8.92 4.49
N ALA A 79 -9.31 8.21 4.89
CA ALA A 79 -7.98 8.33 4.27
C ALA A 79 -8.02 8.02 2.77
N ARG A 80 -8.76 6.97 2.33
CA ARG A 80 -8.92 6.65 0.91
C ARG A 80 -9.56 7.78 0.12
N LYS A 81 -10.58 8.43 0.65
CA LYS A 81 -11.22 9.60 0.02
C LYS A 81 -10.23 10.75 -0.15
N MET A 82 -9.42 11.01 0.88
CA MET A 82 -8.36 12.04 0.81
C MET A 82 -7.27 11.66 -0.20
N MET A 83 -6.88 10.39 -0.27
CA MET A 83 -5.93 9.89 -1.28
C MET A 83 -6.44 10.15 -2.70
N VAL A 84 -7.70 9.80 -2.99
CA VAL A 84 -8.32 10.04 -4.31
C VAL A 84 -8.29 11.54 -4.64
N MET A 85 -8.67 12.38 -3.70
CA MET A 85 -8.66 13.84 -3.88
C MET A 85 -7.25 14.36 -4.22
N VAL A 86 -6.23 13.94 -3.48
CA VAL A 86 -4.84 14.35 -3.73
C VAL A 86 -4.33 13.85 -5.08
N ILE A 87 -4.63 12.61 -5.44
CA ILE A 87 -4.29 12.03 -6.76
C ILE A 87 -4.94 12.84 -7.87
N ASP A 88 -6.22 13.19 -7.74
CA ASP A 88 -6.96 13.97 -8.73
C ASP A 88 -6.40 15.39 -8.90
N ILE A 89 -6.05 16.06 -7.80
CA ILE A 89 -5.41 17.39 -7.85
C ILE A 89 -4.08 17.29 -8.58
N ASN A 90 -3.23 16.35 -8.23
CA ASN A 90 -1.94 16.17 -8.87
C ASN A 90 -2.08 15.82 -10.34
N LYS A 91 -2.95 14.86 -10.68
CA LYS A 91 -3.20 14.43 -12.05
C LYS A 91 -3.70 15.57 -12.95
N LYS A 92 -4.61 16.40 -12.45
CA LYS A 92 -5.20 17.49 -13.24
C LYS A 92 -4.28 18.69 -13.42
N ASN A 93 -3.47 19.01 -12.39
CA ASN A 93 -2.77 20.28 -12.34
C ASN A 93 -1.24 20.16 -12.40
N PHE A 94 -0.67 19.00 -12.06
CA PHE A 94 0.77 18.84 -11.85
C PHE A 94 1.34 17.60 -12.56
N ASN A 95 0.63 17.06 -13.55
CA ASN A 95 1.08 15.90 -14.33
C ASN A 95 2.00 16.33 -15.50
N PHE A 96 3.17 16.88 -15.16
CA PHE A 96 4.17 17.33 -16.13
C PHE A 96 5.03 16.17 -16.67
N TYR A 97 4.99 15.01 -16.04
CA TYR A 97 5.78 13.82 -16.35
C TYR A 97 4.84 12.64 -16.60
N PRO A 98 4.36 12.43 -17.85
CA PRO A 98 3.35 11.41 -18.16
C PRO A 98 3.80 9.97 -17.87
N GLU A 99 5.10 9.73 -17.74
CA GLU A 99 5.68 8.44 -17.36
C GLU A 99 5.48 8.09 -15.87
N ILE A 100 5.19 9.10 -15.03
CA ILE A 100 4.91 8.87 -13.60
C ILE A 100 3.44 8.55 -13.43
N ARG A 101 3.14 7.41 -12.80
CA ARG A 101 1.76 7.03 -12.48
C ARG A 101 1.14 8.09 -11.55
N PRO A 102 -0.13 8.50 -11.78
CA PRO A 102 -0.78 9.56 -11.01
C PRO A 102 -0.78 9.32 -9.49
N GLU A 103 -0.84 8.05 -9.06
CA GLU A 103 -0.79 7.63 -7.66
C GLU A 103 0.55 7.93 -6.97
N TYR A 104 1.59 8.23 -7.75
CA TYR A 104 2.94 8.53 -7.26
C TYR A 104 3.35 9.99 -7.47
N LEU A 105 2.46 10.84 -7.98
CA LEU A 105 2.70 12.28 -8.05
C LEU A 105 2.65 12.89 -6.65
N ASN A 106 3.64 13.69 -6.30
CA ASN A 106 3.86 14.21 -4.95
C ASN A 106 3.98 15.75 -4.87
N THR A 107 3.41 16.48 -5.83
CA THR A 107 3.42 17.96 -5.78
C THR A 107 2.53 18.45 -4.65
N VAL A 108 1.29 17.95 -4.59
CA VAL A 108 0.41 18.10 -3.43
C VAL A 108 0.43 16.78 -2.67
N THR A 109 0.56 16.83 -1.35
CA THR A 109 0.61 15.66 -0.47
C THR A 109 -0.35 15.84 0.71
N CYS A 110 -0.56 14.80 1.51
CA CYS A 110 -1.34 14.90 2.74
C CYS A 110 -0.80 16.02 3.64
N LYS A 111 0.55 16.14 3.72
CA LYS A 111 1.21 17.17 4.54
C LYS A 111 0.89 18.60 4.10
N THR A 112 0.58 18.83 2.83
CA THR A 112 0.23 20.17 2.30
C THR A 112 -0.94 20.79 3.07
N CYS A 113 -1.94 19.99 3.43
CA CYS A 113 -3.11 20.45 4.19
C CYS A 113 -3.01 20.11 5.68
N HIS A 114 -2.55 18.88 6.02
CA HIS A 114 -2.55 18.39 7.40
C HIS A 114 -1.42 18.92 8.27
N ARG A 115 -0.26 19.25 7.71
CA ARG A 115 0.87 19.89 8.42
C ARG A 115 1.34 19.15 9.69
N GLY A 116 1.11 17.85 9.81
CA GLY A 116 1.45 17.02 10.96
C GLY A 116 0.29 16.80 11.94
N GLU A 117 -0.93 17.15 11.57
CA GLU A 117 -2.14 16.97 12.39
C GLU A 117 -3.16 16.06 11.68
N ALA A 118 -3.86 15.21 12.47
CA ALA A 118 -4.83 14.27 11.95
C ALA A 118 -5.99 14.97 11.20
N PHE A 119 -6.33 16.17 11.62
CA PHE A 119 -7.29 17.04 10.98
C PHE A 119 -6.59 18.35 10.58
N PRO A 120 -6.83 18.85 9.35
CA PRO A 120 -6.24 20.13 8.95
C PRO A 120 -6.60 21.23 9.95
N PRO A 121 -5.65 22.05 10.40
CA PRO A 121 -5.97 23.17 11.28
C PRO A 121 -6.88 24.17 10.58
N GLU A 122 -7.87 24.64 11.31
CA GLU A 122 -8.73 25.77 10.90
C GLU A 122 -8.06 27.04 11.40
N ASP A 123 -7.52 27.85 10.49
CA ASP A 123 -6.86 29.14 10.81
C ASP A 123 -7.88 30.24 11.01
#